data_a5a30d49405126814865db6dbb39d5ae
#
_entry.id   a5a30d49405126814865db6dbb39d5ae
#
_cell.length_a   1.000
_cell.length_b   1.000
_cell.length_c   1.000
_cell.angle_alpha   90.00
_cell.angle_beta   90.00
_cell.angle_gamma   90.00
#
_symmetry.space_group_name_H-M   'P 1'
#
loop_
_entity.id
_entity.type
_entity.pdbx_description
1 polymer ?
#
loop_
_entity_poly.entity_id
_entity_poly.type
_entity_poly.pdbx_seq_one_letter_code
_entity_poly.pdbx_strand_id
1 'polypeptide(L)'
;MKKPTIDEWFAIQREKARRMGYIGGVEELGIWSPRDREIYERYHPSMKILYVHGLSSSGTSQTASTLRNCLPEDVVISPDLPIDPDEALELLRLIVSTQKIDLVIGSSMGGMLAQKLRGCPKILVNPAFHVSQLMRGMLGKHEFFSMRTDGLTEYEITEELCDRYECLEREQFGGLCNHEREITLGMFGRYDDVVDCSEEFKQHYPHVCYYDGGHRLSEEVIKELLVTKIEEFRAQILD
;
A
#
# COMPACT_ATOMS: atom_id res chain seq x y z
N MET A 1 -15.10 -12.87 2.52
CA MET A 1 -15.10 -13.36 3.95
C MET A 1 -13.80 -12.88 4.58
N LYS A 2 -13.85 -12.27 5.75
CA LYS A 2 -12.66 -11.86 6.49
C LYS A 2 -11.81 -13.10 6.78
N LYS A 3 -10.54 -13.11 6.40
CA LYS A 3 -9.64 -14.19 6.80
C LYS A 3 -9.49 -14.15 8.33
N PRO A 4 -9.49 -15.30 8.99
CA PRO A 4 -9.30 -15.35 10.43
C PRO A 4 -7.89 -14.84 10.76
N THR A 5 -7.78 -14.16 11.89
CA THR A 5 -6.47 -13.91 12.51
C THR A 5 -5.79 -15.25 12.78
N ILE A 6 -4.49 -15.20 13.04
CA ILE A 6 -3.69 -16.37 13.39
C ILE A 6 -4.33 -17.18 14.53
N ASP A 7 -4.77 -16.50 15.59
CA ASP A 7 -5.42 -17.13 16.74
C ASP A 7 -6.80 -17.72 16.39
N GLU A 8 -7.59 -17.02 15.57
CA GLU A 8 -8.88 -17.49 15.08
C GLU A 8 -8.71 -18.70 14.16
N TRP A 9 -7.70 -18.70 13.27
CA TRP A 9 -7.42 -19.86 12.41
C TRP A 9 -7.05 -21.10 13.25
N PHE A 10 -6.19 -20.93 14.27
CA PHE A 10 -5.86 -22.04 15.17
C PHE A 10 -7.04 -22.48 16.01
N ALA A 11 -7.89 -21.56 16.47
CA ALA A 11 -9.12 -21.92 17.16
C ALA A 11 -10.02 -22.79 16.26
N ILE A 12 -10.13 -22.45 14.97
CA ILE A 12 -10.87 -23.24 13.97
C ILE A 12 -10.23 -24.63 13.79
N GLN A 13 -8.91 -24.71 13.66
CA GLN A 13 -8.22 -26.00 13.48
C GLN A 13 -8.33 -26.87 14.75
N ARG A 14 -8.21 -26.28 15.94
CA ARG A 14 -8.42 -26.96 17.21
C ARG A 14 -9.85 -27.54 17.30
N GLU A 15 -10.85 -26.76 16.95
CA GLU A 15 -12.25 -27.23 16.96
C GLU A 15 -12.48 -28.35 15.94
N LYS A 16 -11.88 -28.27 14.75
CA LYS A 16 -11.93 -29.38 13.77
C LYS A 16 -11.27 -30.65 14.33
N ALA A 17 -10.09 -30.52 14.96
CA ALA A 17 -9.37 -31.64 15.54
C ALA A 17 -10.20 -32.31 16.64
N ARG A 18 -10.85 -31.53 17.52
CA ARG A 18 -11.75 -32.04 18.57
C ARG A 18 -12.93 -32.80 17.96
N ARG A 19 -13.57 -32.26 16.93
CA ARG A 19 -14.68 -32.95 16.24
C ARG A 19 -14.26 -34.24 15.57
N MET A 20 -12.98 -34.38 15.20
CA MET A 20 -12.39 -35.59 14.64
C MET A 20 -11.86 -36.56 15.72
N GLY A 21 -12.08 -36.27 17.01
CA GLY A 21 -11.66 -37.11 18.14
C GLY A 21 -10.17 -37.00 18.48
N TYR A 22 -9.48 -36.00 17.99
CA TYR A 22 -8.06 -35.78 18.30
C TYR A 22 -7.93 -35.12 19.67
N ILE A 23 -7.37 -35.85 20.63
CA ILE A 23 -7.06 -35.38 22.00
C ILE A 23 -5.54 -35.23 22.10
N GLY A 24 -4.99 -34.12 21.64
CA GLY A 24 -3.56 -33.84 21.65
C GLY A 24 -3.22 -32.67 22.58
N GLY A 25 -2.31 -32.88 23.49
CA GLY A 25 -2.00 -32.07 24.68
C GLY A 25 -1.18 -30.79 24.50
N VAL A 26 -1.18 -30.14 23.36
CA VAL A 26 -0.46 -28.85 23.13
C VAL A 26 -1.36 -27.64 23.40
N GLU A 27 -2.64 -27.86 23.59
CA GLU A 27 -3.67 -26.82 23.64
C GLU A 27 -3.76 -26.07 24.97
N GLU A 28 -3.27 -26.64 26.07
CA GLU A 28 -3.39 -26.03 27.38
C GLU A 28 -2.46 -24.86 27.65
N LEU A 29 -1.46 -24.65 26.77
CA LEU A 29 -0.43 -23.62 26.97
C LEU A 29 -0.47 -22.48 25.92
N GLY A 30 -1.36 -22.52 24.95
CA GLY A 30 -1.43 -21.46 23.90
C GLY A 30 -0.16 -21.34 23.01
N ILE A 31 0.71 -22.34 23.05
CA ILE A 31 1.98 -22.35 22.31
C ILE A 31 1.80 -23.16 21.03
N TRP A 32 2.15 -22.57 19.92
CA TRP A 32 2.21 -23.23 18.62
C TRP A 32 3.26 -24.33 18.61
N SER A 33 2.92 -25.50 18.09
CA SER A 33 3.97 -26.44 17.74
C SER A 33 4.78 -25.88 16.56
N PRO A 34 6.08 -26.22 16.44
CA PRO A 34 6.88 -25.83 15.28
C PRO A 34 6.23 -26.24 13.95
N ARG A 35 5.49 -27.36 13.92
CA ARG A 35 4.78 -27.87 12.77
C ARG A 35 3.54 -27.04 12.42
N ASP A 36 2.81 -26.55 13.40
CA ASP A 36 1.65 -25.70 13.17
C ASP A 36 2.08 -24.35 12.61
N ARG A 37 3.21 -23.82 13.11
CA ARG A 37 3.83 -22.61 12.58
C ARG A 37 4.28 -22.80 11.13
N GLU A 38 4.97 -23.90 10.82
CA GLU A 38 5.40 -24.22 9.45
C GLU A 38 4.21 -24.31 8.48
N ILE A 39 3.12 -24.97 8.90
CA ILE A 39 1.89 -25.08 8.12
C ILE A 39 1.27 -23.69 7.90
N TYR A 40 1.18 -22.87 8.96
CA TYR A 40 0.64 -21.53 8.84
C TYR A 40 1.49 -20.65 7.92
N GLU A 41 2.80 -20.61 8.13
CA GLU A 41 3.75 -19.84 7.32
C GLU A 41 3.71 -20.25 5.84
N ARG A 42 3.47 -21.55 5.55
CA ARG A 42 3.30 -22.06 4.18
C ARG A 42 2.05 -21.49 3.50
N TYR A 43 0.95 -21.33 4.23
CA TYR A 43 -0.32 -20.82 3.69
C TYR A 43 -0.54 -19.31 3.89
N HIS A 44 0.32 -18.67 4.70
CA HIS A 44 0.28 -17.25 5.01
C HIS A 44 1.71 -16.69 5.05
N PRO A 45 2.43 -16.70 3.93
CA PRO A 45 3.79 -16.15 3.91
C PRO A 45 3.76 -14.68 4.28
N SER A 46 4.72 -14.26 5.11
CA SER A 46 4.94 -12.87 5.43
C SER A 46 5.28 -12.10 4.16
N MET A 47 4.60 -10.98 3.93
CA MET A 47 4.83 -10.10 2.79
C MET A 47 5.68 -8.90 3.17
N LYS A 48 6.48 -8.42 2.22
CA LYS A 48 7.11 -7.11 2.29
C LYS A 48 6.31 -6.12 1.46
N ILE A 49 5.68 -5.18 2.15
CA ILE A 49 4.78 -4.19 1.57
C ILE A 49 5.48 -2.83 1.58
N LEU A 50 5.62 -2.21 0.42
CA LEU A 50 6.10 -0.84 0.31
C LEU A 50 4.90 0.11 0.27
N TYR A 51 4.75 0.95 1.32
CA TYR A 51 3.75 2.02 1.34
C TYR A 51 4.38 3.34 0.92
N VAL A 52 3.86 3.95 -0.15
CA VAL A 52 4.29 5.20 -0.76
C VAL A 52 3.26 6.28 -0.43
N HIS A 53 3.62 7.18 0.48
CA HIS A 53 2.73 8.22 0.99
C HIS A 53 2.50 9.37 0.01
N GLY A 54 1.45 10.18 0.25
CA GLY A 54 1.13 11.36 -0.56
C GLY A 54 1.93 12.60 -0.18
N LEU A 55 1.66 13.70 -0.88
CA LEU A 55 2.25 15.02 -0.64
C LEU A 55 2.00 15.47 0.81
N SER A 56 2.93 16.18 1.40
CA SER A 56 2.91 16.66 2.80
C SER A 56 2.87 15.56 3.88
N SER A 57 2.95 14.30 3.51
CA SER A 57 2.92 13.16 4.43
C SER A 57 4.33 12.64 4.73
N SER A 58 4.44 11.54 5.48
CA SER A 58 5.71 10.92 5.85
C SER A 58 5.59 9.40 5.99
N GLY A 59 6.73 8.74 6.16
CA GLY A 59 6.82 7.32 6.48
C GLY A 59 6.21 6.91 7.83
N THR A 60 5.95 7.88 8.72
CA THR A 60 5.29 7.69 10.03
C THR A 60 3.83 8.10 10.03
N SER A 61 3.23 8.34 8.85
CA SER A 61 1.83 8.74 8.71
C SER A 61 0.87 7.78 9.39
N GLN A 62 -0.33 8.27 9.69
CA GLN A 62 -1.39 7.44 10.28
C GLN A 62 -1.68 6.20 9.42
N THR A 63 -1.76 6.34 8.09
CA THR A 63 -1.98 5.19 7.19
C THR A 63 -0.88 4.15 7.32
N ALA A 64 0.40 4.56 7.32
CA ALA A 64 1.53 3.65 7.50
C ALA A 64 1.48 2.94 8.86
N SER A 65 1.14 3.68 9.92
CA SER A 65 1.02 3.15 11.28
C SER A 65 -0.16 2.16 11.39
N THR A 66 -1.32 2.49 10.80
CA THR A 66 -2.48 1.60 10.79
C THR A 66 -2.20 0.32 10.00
N LEU A 67 -1.51 0.41 8.85
CA LEU A 67 -1.10 -0.78 8.09
C LEU A 67 -0.20 -1.70 8.93
N ARG A 68 0.82 -1.16 9.60
CA ARG A 68 1.70 -1.95 10.49
C ARG A 68 0.93 -2.63 11.61
N ASN A 69 -0.05 -1.95 12.20
CA ASN A 69 -0.88 -2.50 13.26
C ASN A 69 -1.85 -3.59 12.77
N CYS A 70 -2.36 -3.45 11.55
CA CYS A 70 -3.29 -4.43 10.97
C CYS A 70 -2.60 -5.66 10.37
N LEU A 71 -1.31 -5.54 10.06
CA LEU A 71 -0.50 -6.56 9.39
C LEU A 71 0.76 -6.87 10.21
N PRO A 72 0.61 -7.36 11.45
CA PRO A 72 1.73 -7.51 12.38
C PRO A 72 2.75 -8.58 11.96
N GLU A 73 2.37 -9.47 11.04
CA GLU A 73 3.23 -10.52 10.51
C GLU A 73 3.95 -10.12 9.22
N ASP A 74 3.56 -8.99 8.63
CA ASP A 74 4.14 -8.43 7.44
C ASP A 74 5.15 -7.33 7.76
N VAL A 75 6.04 -7.08 6.82
CA VAL A 75 7.00 -5.99 6.90
C VAL A 75 6.49 -4.81 6.07
N VAL A 76 5.93 -3.80 6.72
CA VAL A 76 5.49 -2.56 6.05
C VAL A 76 6.61 -1.53 6.06
N ILE A 77 7.24 -1.36 4.90
CA ILE A 77 8.28 -0.35 4.63
C ILE A 77 7.58 0.91 4.13
N SER A 78 7.81 2.02 4.80
CA SER A 78 7.30 3.34 4.38
C SER A 78 8.41 4.36 4.59
N PRO A 79 9.16 4.72 3.55
CA PRO A 79 10.22 5.73 3.63
C PRO A 79 9.63 7.14 3.70
N ASP A 80 10.38 8.08 4.25
CA ASP A 80 10.15 9.50 4.01
C ASP A 80 10.62 9.82 2.59
N LEU A 81 9.70 10.30 1.75
CA LEU A 81 10.02 10.59 0.36
C LEU A 81 10.68 11.97 0.22
N PRO A 82 11.73 12.11 -0.61
CA PRO A 82 12.13 13.40 -1.12
C PRO A 82 10.96 14.12 -1.81
N ILE A 83 10.92 15.44 -1.73
CA ILE A 83 9.89 16.21 -2.42
C ILE A 83 10.12 16.24 -3.94
N ASP A 84 11.37 16.10 -4.35
CA ASP A 84 11.76 15.98 -5.74
C ASP A 84 11.32 14.63 -6.32
N PRO A 85 10.60 14.60 -7.47
CA PRO A 85 10.06 13.36 -8.02
C PRO A 85 11.12 12.39 -8.53
N ASP A 86 12.26 12.87 -9.03
CA ASP A 86 13.32 12.01 -9.55
C ASP A 86 14.06 11.33 -8.39
N GLU A 87 14.39 12.08 -7.34
CA GLU A 87 15.00 11.55 -6.11
C GLU A 87 14.05 10.56 -5.41
N ALA A 88 12.75 10.88 -5.35
CA ALA A 88 11.74 9.98 -4.78
C ALA A 88 11.67 8.66 -5.56
N LEU A 89 11.64 8.72 -6.90
CA LEU A 89 11.62 7.52 -7.73
C LEU A 89 12.91 6.72 -7.64
N GLU A 90 14.06 7.36 -7.55
CA GLU A 90 15.34 6.68 -7.35
C GLU A 90 15.35 5.89 -6.03
N LEU A 91 14.93 6.53 -4.92
CA LEU A 91 14.78 5.89 -3.63
C LEU A 91 13.82 4.69 -3.68
N LEU A 92 12.65 4.87 -4.29
CA LEU A 92 11.65 3.81 -4.38
C LEU A 92 12.15 2.63 -5.23
N ARG A 93 12.82 2.88 -6.36
CA ARG A 93 13.43 1.83 -7.20
C ARG A 93 14.54 1.08 -6.47
N LEU A 94 15.35 1.79 -5.68
CA LEU A 94 16.38 1.17 -4.84
C LEU A 94 15.76 0.23 -3.81
N ILE A 95 14.69 0.66 -3.12
CA ILE A 95 13.96 -0.18 -2.16
C ILE A 95 13.38 -1.43 -2.86
N VAL A 96 12.68 -1.26 -3.97
CA VAL A 96 12.10 -2.39 -4.72
C VAL A 96 13.16 -3.39 -5.15
N SER A 97 14.30 -2.91 -5.66
CA SER A 97 15.37 -3.79 -6.16
C SER A 97 16.13 -4.52 -5.05
N THR A 98 16.25 -3.91 -3.87
CA THR A 98 17.08 -4.46 -2.77
C THR A 98 16.28 -5.23 -1.72
N GLN A 99 15.00 -4.89 -1.50
CA GLN A 99 14.20 -5.44 -0.41
C GLN A 99 13.29 -6.60 -0.80
N LYS A 100 13.18 -6.95 -2.09
CA LYS A 100 12.25 -7.96 -2.60
C LYS A 100 10.82 -7.67 -2.16
N ILE A 101 10.27 -6.55 -2.64
CA ILE A 101 8.92 -6.10 -2.32
C ILE A 101 7.88 -7.00 -3.00
N ASP A 102 6.92 -7.50 -2.24
CA ASP A 102 5.83 -8.36 -2.72
C ASP A 102 4.62 -7.54 -3.19
N LEU A 103 4.38 -6.37 -2.57
CA LEU A 103 3.26 -5.49 -2.91
C LEU A 103 3.65 -4.03 -2.69
N VAL A 104 3.29 -3.16 -3.63
CA VAL A 104 3.41 -1.71 -3.50
C VAL A 104 2.02 -1.11 -3.29
N ILE A 105 1.87 -0.24 -2.28
CA ILE A 105 0.65 0.52 -2.03
C ILE A 105 1.01 1.99 -2.13
N GLY A 106 0.40 2.72 -3.05
CA GLY A 106 0.62 4.15 -3.22
C GLY A 106 -0.65 4.96 -3.01
N SER A 107 -0.57 6.08 -2.29
CA SER A 107 -1.72 6.96 -2.03
C SER A 107 -1.47 8.35 -2.59
N SER A 108 -2.44 8.90 -3.33
CA SER A 108 -2.37 10.28 -3.89
C SER A 108 -1.13 10.47 -4.79
N MET A 109 -0.28 11.47 -4.53
CA MET A 109 1.04 11.64 -5.18
C MET A 109 1.87 10.34 -5.12
N GLY A 110 1.86 9.66 -3.98
CA GLY A 110 2.52 8.35 -3.84
C GLY A 110 1.93 7.28 -4.75
N GLY A 111 0.65 7.36 -5.11
CA GLY A 111 0.03 6.50 -6.11
C GLY A 111 0.56 6.75 -7.51
N MET A 112 0.76 8.01 -7.88
CA MET A 112 1.39 8.40 -9.14
C MET A 112 2.85 7.93 -9.22
N LEU A 113 3.62 8.06 -8.14
CA LEU A 113 5.00 7.54 -8.08
C LEU A 113 5.04 6.01 -8.10
N ALA A 114 4.17 5.35 -7.33
CA ALA A 114 4.10 3.89 -7.23
C ALA A 114 3.80 3.23 -8.57
N GLN A 115 2.93 3.81 -9.39
CA GLN A 115 2.63 3.27 -10.72
C GLN A 115 3.85 3.24 -11.67
N LYS A 116 4.87 4.09 -11.42
CA LYS A 116 6.12 4.11 -12.20
C LYS A 116 7.07 2.96 -11.82
N LEU A 117 6.82 2.26 -10.70
CA LEU A 117 7.57 1.07 -10.31
C LEU A 117 7.10 -0.12 -11.17
N ARG A 118 8.01 -0.99 -11.56
CA ARG A 118 7.73 -2.13 -12.44
C ARG A 118 8.02 -3.46 -11.75
N GLY A 119 7.34 -4.52 -12.20
CA GLY A 119 7.58 -5.88 -11.75
C GLY A 119 7.00 -6.22 -10.37
N CYS A 120 6.15 -5.36 -9.81
CA CYS A 120 5.52 -5.59 -8.51
C CYS A 120 4.00 -5.40 -8.61
N PRO A 121 3.19 -6.24 -7.96
CA PRO A 121 1.77 -5.96 -7.74
C PRO A 121 1.54 -4.62 -7.05
N LYS A 122 0.45 -3.93 -7.39
CA LYS A 122 0.18 -2.57 -6.87
C LYS A 122 -1.27 -2.38 -6.46
N ILE A 123 -1.45 -1.63 -5.37
CA ILE A 123 -2.72 -1.00 -5.00
C ILE A 123 -2.52 0.52 -5.02
N LEU A 124 -3.20 1.21 -5.92
CA LEU A 124 -3.12 2.65 -6.06
C LEU A 124 -4.40 3.27 -5.49
N VAL A 125 -4.26 4.01 -4.39
CA VAL A 125 -5.39 4.61 -3.67
C VAL A 125 -5.48 6.08 -4.03
N ASN A 126 -6.58 6.49 -4.65
CA ASN A 126 -6.82 7.86 -5.11
C ASN A 126 -5.56 8.46 -5.77
N PRO A 127 -4.95 7.79 -6.76
CA PRO A 127 -3.70 8.26 -7.35
C PRO A 127 -3.88 9.63 -8.01
N ALA A 128 -3.00 10.58 -7.69
CA ALA A 128 -3.02 11.94 -8.22
C ALA A 128 -2.16 12.01 -9.49
N PHE A 129 -2.72 11.66 -10.64
CA PHE A 129 -1.98 11.61 -11.91
C PHE A 129 -1.58 12.99 -12.45
N HIS A 130 -2.15 14.07 -11.93
CA HIS A 130 -1.89 15.45 -12.30
C HIS A 130 -1.50 16.30 -11.08
N VAL A 131 -0.61 15.77 -10.24
CA VAL A 131 -0.18 16.42 -9.01
C VAL A 131 0.49 17.78 -9.25
N SER A 132 1.15 17.98 -10.39
CA SER A 132 1.76 19.24 -10.77
C SER A 132 0.74 20.39 -10.83
N GLN A 133 -0.49 20.13 -11.30
CA GLN A 133 -1.55 21.13 -11.33
C GLN A 133 -2.01 21.53 -9.93
N LEU A 134 -2.15 20.55 -9.02
CA LEU A 134 -2.47 20.81 -7.62
C LEU A 134 -1.36 21.63 -6.95
N MET A 135 -0.10 21.26 -7.18
CA MET A 135 1.07 21.94 -6.62
C MET A 135 1.19 23.39 -7.11
N ARG A 136 0.87 23.68 -8.38
CA ARG A 136 0.87 25.07 -8.90
C ARG A 136 -0.15 25.97 -8.19
N GLY A 137 -1.22 25.38 -7.66
CA GLY A 137 -2.17 26.09 -6.79
C GLY A 137 -1.69 26.32 -5.36
N MET A 138 -0.51 25.80 -5.00
CA MET A 138 0.01 25.74 -3.63
C MET A 138 1.46 26.20 -3.53
N LEU A 139 1.90 27.14 -4.38
CA LEU A 139 3.30 27.61 -4.37
C LEU A 139 3.69 28.19 -3.01
N GLY A 140 4.92 27.94 -2.59
CA GLY A 140 5.51 28.45 -1.36
C GLY A 140 5.83 27.36 -0.33
N LYS A 141 6.00 27.77 0.93
CA LYS A 141 6.38 26.89 2.03
C LYS A 141 5.18 26.21 2.66
N HIS A 142 5.34 24.93 2.98
CA HIS A 142 4.35 24.06 3.59
C HIS A 142 4.99 23.23 4.72
N GLU A 143 4.22 22.87 5.71
CA GLU A 143 4.61 21.94 6.76
C GLU A 143 4.20 20.51 6.39
N PHE A 144 4.97 19.53 6.87
CA PHE A 144 4.57 18.14 6.82
C PHE A 144 3.49 17.86 7.88
N PHE A 145 2.48 17.06 7.52
CA PHE A 145 1.37 16.70 8.43
C PHE A 145 1.77 15.73 9.53
N SER A 146 2.85 15.02 9.34
CA SER A 146 3.37 14.03 10.30
C SER A 146 4.89 14.14 10.40
N MET A 147 5.40 13.77 11.58
CA MET A 147 6.83 13.79 11.86
C MET A 147 7.58 12.91 10.86
N ARG A 148 8.70 13.40 10.37
CA ARG A 148 9.62 12.67 9.50
C ARG A 148 10.80 12.14 10.29
N THR A 149 11.35 11.02 9.87
CA THR A 149 12.52 10.40 10.51
C THR A 149 13.82 11.15 10.19
N ASP A 150 13.85 11.90 9.08
CA ASP A 150 14.97 12.77 8.67
C ASP A 150 14.99 14.12 9.38
N GLY A 151 13.96 14.44 10.18
CA GLY A 151 13.85 15.67 10.97
C GLY A 151 13.38 16.88 10.19
N LEU A 152 13.06 16.76 8.90
CA LEU A 152 12.50 17.86 8.11
C LEU A 152 11.07 18.15 8.59
N THR A 153 10.77 19.43 8.80
CA THR A 153 9.46 19.90 9.25
C THR A 153 8.67 20.63 8.17
N GLU A 154 9.38 21.23 7.21
CA GLU A 154 8.79 21.99 6.12
C GLU A 154 9.43 21.64 4.78
N TYR A 155 8.76 22.01 3.69
CA TYR A 155 9.23 21.92 2.31
C TYR A 155 8.67 23.09 1.51
N GLU A 156 9.21 23.32 0.32
CA GLU A 156 8.78 24.41 -0.55
C GLU A 156 8.31 23.86 -1.89
N ILE A 157 7.15 24.33 -2.35
CA ILE A 157 6.65 24.09 -3.70
C ILE A 157 7.05 25.26 -4.57
N THR A 158 7.91 25.02 -5.56
CA THR A 158 8.36 25.99 -6.55
C THR A 158 7.80 25.66 -7.93
N GLU A 159 7.80 26.62 -8.85
CA GLU A 159 7.42 26.37 -10.26
C GLU A 159 8.32 25.28 -10.88
N GLU A 160 9.62 25.32 -10.59
CA GLU A 160 10.57 24.31 -11.09
C GLU A 160 10.19 22.90 -10.61
N LEU A 161 9.80 22.76 -9.34
CA LEU A 161 9.34 21.48 -8.81
C LEU A 161 8.06 21.01 -9.53
N CYS A 162 7.11 21.92 -9.77
CA CYS A 162 5.90 21.62 -10.54
C CYS A 162 6.24 21.16 -11.97
N ASP A 163 7.19 21.82 -12.64
CA ASP A 163 7.64 21.45 -13.99
C ASP A 163 8.25 20.04 -14.02
N ARG A 164 9.01 19.67 -13.00
CA ARG A 164 9.57 18.31 -12.85
C ARG A 164 8.47 17.26 -12.71
N TYR A 165 7.47 17.50 -11.87
CA TYR A 165 6.31 16.62 -11.76
C TYR A 165 5.54 16.54 -13.10
N GLU A 166 5.31 17.66 -13.77
CA GLU A 166 4.65 17.67 -15.08
C GLU A 166 5.42 16.86 -16.15
N CYS A 167 6.74 16.93 -16.15
CA CYS A 167 7.57 16.10 -17.03
C CYS A 167 7.36 14.61 -16.73
N LEU A 168 7.31 14.23 -15.45
CA LEU A 168 7.06 12.86 -15.03
C LEU A 168 5.65 12.36 -15.43
N GLU A 169 4.64 13.24 -15.30
CA GLU A 169 3.24 12.95 -15.63
C GLU A 169 3.05 12.67 -17.12
N ARG A 170 3.73 13.39 -18.01
CA ARG A 170 3.65 13.19 -19.47
C ARG A 170 4.03 11.77 -19.89
N GLU A 171 4.89 11.11 -19.13
CA GLU A 171 5.40 9.77 -19.44
C GLU A 171 4.90 8.69 -18.46
N GLN A 172 3.98 9.04 -17.57
CA GLN A 172 3.63 8.16 -16.45
C GLN A 172 3.05 6.81 -16.89
N PHE A 173 2.31 6.73 -17.98
CA PHE A 173 1.76 5.49 -18.53
C PHE A 173 2.63 4.84 -19.59
N GLY A 174 3.77 5.44 -19.92
CA GLY A 174 4.70 4.89 -20.91
C GLY A 174 5.27 3.53 -20.50
N GLY A 175 5.34 2.60 -21.46
CA GLY A 175 5.93 1.28 -21.22
C GLY A 175 5.08 0.30 -20.38
N LEU A 176 3.78 0.58 -20.16
CA LEU A 176 2.87 -0.36 -19.51
C LEU A 176 2.63 -1.58 -20.39
N CYS A 177 3.08 -2.75 -19.97
CA CYS A 177 2.72 -4.02 -20.59
C CYS A 177 1.42 -4.60 -19.98
N ASN A 178 0.86 -5.64 -20.61
CA ASN A 178 -0.37 -6.27 -20.12
C ASN A 178 -0.22 -6.83 -18.71
N HIS A 179 0.91 -7.43 -18.40
CA HIS A 179 1.19 -7.95 -17.05
C HIS A 179 1.10 -6.84 -15.99
N GLU A 180 1.75 -5.69 -16.21
CA GLU A 180 1.67 -4.54 -15.29
C GLU A 180 0.24 -4.04 -15.08
N ARG A 181 -0.59 -4.11 -16.12
CA ARG A 181 -2.00 -3.70 -16.04
C ARG A 181 -2.81 -4.66 -15.19
N GLU A 182 -2.60 -5.96 -15.34
CA GLU A 182 -3.34 -7.02 -14.62
C GLU A 182 -2.99 -7.08 -13.13
N ILE A 183 -1.75 -6.75 -12.75
CA ILE A 183 -1.30 -6.77 -11.36
C ILE A 183 -1.49 -5.44 -10.62
N THR A 184 -2.25 -4.50 -11.19
CA THR A 184 -2.49 -3.18 -10.60
C THR A 184 -3.97 -2.97 -10.32
N LEU A 185 -4.31 -2.72 -9.05
CA LEU A 185 -5.65 -2.37 -8.58
C LEU A 185 -5.73 -0.88 -8.25
N GLY A 186 -6.73 -0.18 -8.78
CA GLY A 186 -7.10 1.16 -8.36
C GLY A 186 -8.19 1.12 -7.28
N MET A 187 -8.00 1.86 -6.20
CA MET A 187 -9.02 2.07 -5.17
C MET A 187 -9.39 3.54 -5.10
N PHE A 188 -10.68 3.86 -5.27
CA PHE A 188 -11.16 5.24 -5.36
C PHE A 188 -12.25 5.53 -4.34
N GLY A 189 -12.09 6.63 -3.61
CA GLY A 189 -13.11 7.17 -2.71
C GLY A 189 -14.22 7.83 -3.51
N ARG A 190 -15.48 7.45 -3.25
CA ARG A 190 -16.66 8.02 -3.95
C ARG A 190 -16.87 9.50 -3.69
N TYR A 191 -16.28 10.00 -2.60
CA TYR A 191 -16.42 11.38 -2.15
C TYR A 191 -15.07 12.09 -2.11
N ASP A 192 -14.13 11.67 -3.00
CA ASP A 192 -12.85 12.35 -3.16
C ASP A 192 -13.07 13.72 -3.80
N ASP A 193 -12.84 14.77 -3.03
CA ASP A 193 -12.98 16.18 -3.42
C ASP A 193 -11.63 16.85 -3.78
N VAL A 194 -10.54 16.07 -3.76
CA VAL A 194 -9.18 16.56 -4.07
C VAL A 194 -8.74 16.13 -5.45
N VAL A 195 -8.87 14.82 -5.75
CA VAL A 195 -8.52 14.26 -7.06
C VAL A 195 -9.52 13.18 -7.48
N ASP A 196 -9.95 13.22 -8.73
CA ASP A 196 -10.71 12.13 -9.35
C ASP A 196 -10.04 11.75 -10.67
N CYS A 197 -9.14 10.77 -10.58
CA CYS A 197 -8.48 10.18 -11.75
C CYS A 197 -9.05 8.78 -12.08
N SER A 198 -10.23 8.42 -11.57
CA SER A 198 -10.79 7.08 -11.71
C SER A 198 -11.09 6.72 -13.18
N GLU A 199 -11.61 7.65 -13.96
CA GLU A 199 -11.90 7.41 -15.38
C GLU A 199 -10.62 7.34 -16.23
N GLU A 200 -9.60 8.13 -15.92
CA GLU A 200 -8.30 8.04 -16.56
C GLU A 200 -7.61 6.72 -16.21
N PHE A 201 -7.67 6.31 -14.93
CA PHE A 201 -7.14 5.03 -14.49
C PHE A 201 -7.71 3.85 -15.30
N LYS A 202 -9.03 3.81 -15.54
CA LYS A 202 -9.71 2.76 -16.31
C LYS A 202 -9.24 2.64 -17.76
N GLN A 203 -8.69 3.71 -18.34
CA GLN A 203 -8.12 3.67 -19.70
C GLN A 203 -6.82 2.86 -19.74
N HIS A 204 -6.16 2.71 -18.58
CA HIS A 204 -4.85 2.08 -18.47
C HIS A 204 -4.86 0.77 -17.71
N TYR A 205 -5.79 0.58 -16.75
CA TYR A 205 -5.84 -0.55 -15.84
C TYR A 205 -7.25 -1.12 -15.73
N PRO A 206 -7.42 -2.45 -15.80
CA PRO A 206 -8.75 -3.07 -15.80
C PRO A 206 -9.39 -3.19 -14.40
N HIS A 207 -8.58 -3.22 -13.33
CA HIS A 207 -9.07 -3.53 -12.00
C HIS A 207 -9.31 -2.27 -11.17
N VAL A 208 -10.57 -2.01 -10.82
CA VAL A 208 -10.99 -0.85 -10.04
C VAL A 208 -11.90 -1.26 -8.91
N CYS A 209 -11.70 -0.66 -7.74
CA CYS A 209 -12.54 -0.78 -6.57
C CYS A 209 -12.96 0.60 -6.07
N TYR A 210 -14.24 0.77 -5.74
CA TYR A 210 -14.75 2.00 -5.13
C TYR A 210 -15.12 1.76 -3.68
N TYR A 211 -14.90 2.76 -2.82
CA TYR A 211 -15.28 2.72 -1.42
C TYR A 211 -15.98 4.01 -0.98
N ASP A 212 -16.76 3.92 0.07
CA ASP A 212 -17.41 5.08 0.66
C ASP A 212 -16.42 5.84 1.55
N GLY A 213 -15.80 6.85 0.98
CA GLY A 213 -14.77 7.68 1.61
C GLY A 213 -14.29 8.80 0.70
N GLY A 214 -13.51 9.72 1.27
CA GLY A 214 -12.90 10.84 0.55
C GLY A 214 -11.45 10.55 0.14
N HIS A 215 -10.66 11.63 -0.03
CA HIS A 215 -9.28 11.55 -0.49
C HIS A 215 -8.36 10.77 0.48
N ARG A 216 -8.51 11.00 1.78
CA ARG A 216 -7.73 10.32 2.81
C ARG A 216 -8.42 9.04 3.25
N LEU A 217 -7.65 7.96 3.34
CA LEU A 217 -8.13 6.71 3.90
C LEU A 217 -8.47 6.87 5.39
N SER A 218 -9.70 6.55 5.75
CA SER A 218 -10.05 6.37 7.16
C SER A 218 -9.45 5.07 7.70
N GLU A 219 -9.28 5.00 9.01
CA GLU A 219 -8.80 3.80 9.68
C GLU A 219 -9.71 2.59 9.42
N GLU A 220 -11.03 2.81 9.34
CA GLU A 220 -12.02 1.80 9.01
C GLU A 220 -11.82 1.25 7.59
N VAL A 221 -11.67 2.12 6.59
CA VAL A 221 -11.41 1.71 5.19
C VAL A 221 -10.09 0.94 5.09
N ILE A 222 -9.06 1.32 5.83
CA ILE A 222 -7.80 0.56 5.86
C ILE A 222 -8.06 -0.83 6.41
N LYS A 223 -8.72 -0.95 7.57
CA LYS A 223 -8.94 -2.22 8.27
C LYS A 223 -9.88 -3.17 7.52
N GLU A 224 -10.95 -2.65 6.96
CA GLU A 224 -12.01 -3.48 6.39
C GLU A 224 -11.81 -3.76 4.89
N LEU A 225 -11.31 -2.79 4.14
CA LEU A 225 -11.17 -2.93 2.70
C LEU A 225 -9.73 -3.10 2.24
N LEU A 226 -8.83 -2.18 2.59
CA LEU A 226 -7.46 -2.23 2.08
C LEU A 226 -6.74 -3.50 2.53
N VAL A 227 -6.86 -3.88 3.81
CA VAL A 227 -6.32 -5.16 4.33
C VAL A 227 -6.93 -6.35 3.59
N THR A 228 -8.24 -6.34 3.30
CA THR A 228 -8.88 -7.39 2.51
C THR A 228 -8.27 -7.50 1.10
N LYS A 229 -7.98 -6.36 0.45
CA LYS A 229 -7.33 -6.36 -0.86
C LYS A 229 -5.89 -6.85 -0.82
N ILE A 230 -5.15 -6.52 0.23
CA ILE A 230 -3.80 -7.06 0.46
C ILE A 230 -3.84 -8.58 0.58
N GLU A 231 -4.82 -9.12 1.31
CA GLU A 231 -4.99 -10.57 1.46
C GLU A 231 -5.40 -11.26 0.14
N GLU A 232 -6.17 -10.59 -0.72
CA GLU A 232 -6.45 -11.10 -2.07
C GLU A 232 -5.17 -11.22 -2.91
N PHE A 233 -4.27 -10.23 -2.85
CA PHE A 233 -2.96 -10.31 -3.50
C PHE A 233 -2.07 -11.41 -2.90
N ARG A 234 -2.06 -11.56 -1.56
CA ARG A 234 -1.33 -12.65 -0.90
C ARG A 234 -1.76 -14.02 -1.42
N ALA A 235 -3.06 -14.23 -1.59
CA ALA A 235 -3.59 -15.50 -2.10
C ALA A 235 -3.12 -15.80 -3.54
N GLN A 236 -2.96 -14.77 -4.39
CA GLN A 236 -2.49 -14.92 -5.76
C GLN A 236 -0.99 -15.28 -5.87
N ILE A 237 -0.17 -14.91 -4.87
CA ILE A 237 1.25 -15.26 -4.84
C ILE A 237 1.45 -16.75 -4.51
N LEU A 238 0.45 -17.39 -3.90
CA LEU A 238 0.50 -18.79 -3.47
C LEU A 238 0.05 -19.78 -4.55
N ASP A 239 -0.62 -19.31 -5.61
CA ASP A 239 -1.08 -20.09 -6.75
C ASP A 239 -0.01 -20.10 -7.87
#